data_8ebdc5ef1cd1b95deec63709072dcb35
#
_entry.id   8ebdc5ef1cd1b95deec63709072dcb35
#
_cell.length_a   1.000
_cell.length_b   1.000
_cell.length_c   1.000
_cell.angle_alpha   90.00
_cell.angle_beta   90.00
_cell.angle_gamma   90.00
#
_symmetry.space_group_name_H-M   'P 1'
#
loop_
_entity.id
_entity.type
_entity.pdbx_description
1 polymer ?
#
loop_
_entity_poly.entity_id
_entity_poly.type
_entity_poly.pdbx_seq_one_letter_code
_entity_poly.pdbx_strand_id
1 'polypeptide(L)'
;MDFGMPFLLETETLEECAALCQRLRLSFVEWNANFPACQRLDAEALRELAARYGLNFTLHIEEECNPFAFNRRVRDAWLETVRNAIRLAREVNMPIVNMHLPKGIYITLPDQRVFLYQKYAEAYQEALLAFRQTVEEEIGDSGVRLCIENTDGFAPHELNAIETLLESPVFGLTLDIGHSHGVDNMDIPFYEKHADRLMHMHGHDALGRKNHLALGDGEIDLKGRFDWARRSGARVVLETKTIAALETSVGRLPLYLPETERKVSETPCNS
;
A
#
# COMPACT_ATOMS: atom_id res chain seq x y z
N MET A 1 10.81 12.97 -5.27
CA MET A 1 9.83 12.04 -4.67
C MET A 1 9.35 11.06 -5.73
N ASP A 2 9.21 9.78 -5.39
CA ASP A 2 8.82 8.74 -6.34
C ASP A 2 7.30 8.63 -6.40
N PHE A 3 6.74 8.78 -7.59
CA PHE A 3 5.34 8.55 -7.88
C PHE A 3 5.16 7.30 -8.74
N GLY A 4 4.19 6.50 -8.40
CA GLY A 4 3.79 5.29 -9.11
C GLY A 4 2.29 5.24 -9.40
N MET A 5 1.86 4.13 -9.96
CA MET A 5 0.47 3.86 -10.26
C MET A 5 0.07 2.44 -9.81
N PRO A 6 -1.19 2.18 -9.51
CA PRO A 6 -1.66 0.83 -9.27
C PRO A 6 -1.81 0.07 -10.59
N PHE A 7 -1.89 -1.27 -10.52
CA PHE A 7 -2.43 -2.06 -11.62
C PHE A 7 -3.92 -1.71 -11.81
N LEU A 8 -4.32 -1.40 -13.06
CA LEU A 8 -5.66 -0.94 -13.37
C LEU A 8 -6.48 -2.03 -14.10
N LEU A 9 -7.79 -2.06 -13.85
CA LEU A 9 -8.72 -2.96 -14.56
C LEU A 9 -8.73 -2.77 -16.09
N GLU A 10 -8.39 -1.55 -16.53
CA GLU A 10 -8.36 -1.19 -17.95
C GLU A 10 -7.08 -1.67 -18.66
N THR A 11 -6.09 -2.19 -17.91
CA THR A 11 -4.91 -2.86 -18.46
C THR A 11 -5.08 -4.37 -18.37
N GLU A 12 -4.99 -5.08 -19.50
CA GLU A 12 -5.22 -6.52 -19.56
C GLU A 12 -3.96 -7.32 -19.20
N THR A 13 -2.79 -6.71 -19.41
CA THR A 13 -1.49 -7.34 -19.22
C THR A 13 -0.54 -6.50 -18.37
N LEU A 14 0.47 -7.16 -17.79
CA LEU A 14 1.56 -6.48 -17.08
C LEU A 14 2.34 -5.52 -18.00
N GLU A 15 2.51 -5.92 -19.26
CA GLU A 15 3.19 -5.11 -20.30
C GLU A 15 2.43 -3.80 -20.57
N GLU A 16 1.10 -3.85 -20.76
CA GLU A 16 0.29 -2.66 -20.97
C GLU A 16 0.35 -1.70 -19.78
N CYS A 17 0.30 -2.25 -18.56
CA CYS A 17 0.42 -1.47 -17.34
C CYS A 17 1.81 -0.80 -17.25
N ALA A 18 2.89 -1.53 -17.53
CA ALA A 18 4.24 -0.98 -17.52
C ALA A 18 4.44 0.10 -18.61
N ALA A 19 3.91 -0.13 -19.80
CA ALA A 19 3.94 0.87 -20.89
C ALA A 19 3.17 2.15 -20.53
N LEU A 20 2.02 2.02 -19.87
CA LEU A 20 1.25 3.16 -19.36
C LEU A 20 2.03 3.93 -18.30
N CYS A 21 2.63 3.24 -17.34
CA CYS A 21 3.45 3.84 -16.30
C CYS A 21 4.61 4.66 -16.89
N GLN A 22 5.35 4.09 -17.85
CA GLN A 22 6.43 4.78 -18.56
C GLN A 22 5.91 5.99 -19.35
N ARG A 23 4.79 5.85 -20.10
CA ARG A 23 4.16 6.95 -20.86
C ARG A 23 3.79 8.13 -19.97
N LEU A 24 3.31 7.84 -18.76
CA LEU A 24 2.96 8.85 -17.76
C LEU A 24 4.17 9.36 -16.96
N ARG A 25 5.38 8.86 -17.24
CA ARG A 25 6.62 9.23 -16.54
C ARG A 25 6.56 8.97 -15.04
N LEU A 26 5.84 7.94 -14.64
CA LEU A 26 5.82 7.44 -13.27
C LEU A 26 7.00 6.49 -13.06
N SER A 27 7.46 6.34 -11.81
CA SER A 27 8.69 5.62 -11.48
C SER A 27 8.47 4.14 -11.19
N PHE A 28 7.25 3.76 -10.82
CA PHE A 28 6.96 2.39 -10.43
C PHE A 28 5.49 2.01 -10.63
N VAL A 29 5.25 0.69 -10.69
CA VAL A 29 3.91 0.11 -10.64
C VAL A 29 3.75 -0.64 -9.34
N GLU A 30 2.62 -0.46 -8.68
CA GLU A 30 2.16 -1.33 -7.61
C GLU A 30 1.31 -2.44 -8.21
N TRP A 31 1.85 -3.66 -8.22
CA TRP A 31 1.10 -4.85 -8.58
C TRP A 31 0.11 -5.18 -7.48
N ASN A 32 -1.10 -5.59 -7.82
CA ASN A 32 -2.13 -5.94 -6.86
C ASN A 32 -2.53 -7.41 -7.03
N ALA A 33 -2.26 -8.21 -6.01
CA ALA A 33 -2.47 -9.64 -6.02
C ALA A 33 -3.94 -10.07 -6.08
N ASN A 34 -4.91 -9.15 -5.92
CA ASN A 34 -6.32 -9.46 -6.19
C ASN A 34 -6.58 -9.75 -7.69
N PHE A 35 -5.74 -9.25 -8.59
CA PHE A 35 -5.92 -9.44 -10.03
C PHE A 35 -5.34 -10.78 -10.51
N PRO A 36 -6.07 -11.56 -11.31
CA PRO A 36 -5.57 -12.84 -11.85
C PRO A 36 -4.26 -12.71 -12.63
N ALA A 37 -4.03 -11.57 -13.30
CA ALA A 37 -2.77 -11.28 -13.98
C ALA A 37 -1.58 -11.19 -13.00
N CYS A 38 -1.82 -10.71 -11.78
CA CYS A 38 -0.80 -10.56 -10.75
C CYS A 38 -0.62 -11.81 -9.87
N GLN A 39 -1.50 -12.81 -9.94
CA GLN A 39 -1.39 -14.08 -9.20
C GLN A 39 -0.22 -14.96 -9.68
N ARG A 40 0.33 -14.69 -10.84
CA ARG A 40 1.40 -15.48 -11.47
C ARG A 40 2.60 -14.61 -11.83
N LEU A 41 2.88 -13.63 -10.97
CA LEU A 41 4.07 -12.81 -11.16
C LEU A 41 5.32 -13.68 -11.12
N ASP A 42 6.11 -13.59 -12.16
CA ASP A 42 7.37 -14.29 -12.33
C ASP A 42 8.54 -13.32 -12.24
N ALA A 43 9.56 -13.66 -11.45
CA ALA A 43 10.67 -12.76 -11.19
C ALA A 43 11.48 -12.43 -12.45
N GLU A 44 11.62 -13.37 -13.40
CA GLU A 44 12.34 -13.13 -14.65
C GLU A 44 11.56 -12.15 -15.52
N ALA A 45 10.26 -12.38 -15.72
CA ALA A 45 9.38 -11.49 -16.47
C ALA A 45 9.34 -10.07 -15.86
N LEU A 46 9.31 -9.94 -14.54
CA LEU A 46 9.35 -8.64 -13.87
C LEU A 46 10.69 -7.92 -14.05
N ARG A 47 11.83 -8.64 -13.99
CA ARG A 47 13.15 -8.04 -14.29
C ARG A 47 13.23 -7.57 -15.74
N GLU A 48 12.69 -8.33 -16.69
CA GLU A 48 12.63 -7.91 -18.10
C GLU A 48 11.79 -6.65 -18.27
N LEU A 49 10.59 -6.58 -17.63
CA LEU A 49 9.76 -5.37 -17.65
C LEU A 49 10.48 -4.17 -17.01
N ALA A 50 11.10 -4.37 -15.85
CA ALA A 50 11.88 -3.34 -15.18
C ALA A 50 12.98 -2.77 -16.10
N ALA A 51 13.75 -3.64 -16.74
CA ALA A 51 14.83 -3.25 -17.63
C ALA A 51 14.31 -2.54 -18.91
N ARG A 52 13.22 -3.05 -19.50
CA ARG A 52 12.63 -2.53 -20.73
C ARG A 52 12.03 -1.15 -20.56
N TYR A 53 11.31 -0.94 -19.45
CA TYR A 53 10.56 0.30 -19.21
C TYR A 53 11.25 1.26 -18.24
N GLY A 54 12.38 0.87 -17.61
CA GLY A 54 13.08 1.68 -16.63
C GLY A 54 12.27 1.88 -15.33
N LEU A 55 11.55 0.85 -14.89
CA LEU A 55 10.59 0.92 -13.78
C LEU A 55 11.07 0.12 -12.57
N ASN A 56 10.53 0.49 -11.40
CA ASN A 56 10.55 -0.32 -10.21
C ASN A 56 9.14 -0.84 -9.92
N PHE A 57 9.00 -1.69 -8.89
CA PHE A 57 7.73 -2.27 -8.50
C PHE A 57 7.54 -2.23 -6.99
N THR A 58 6.30 -2.24 -6.56
CA THR A 58 5.81 -2.62 -5.23
C THR A 58 4.73 -3.67 -5.40
N LEU A 59 4.34 -4.35 -4.35
CA LEU A 59 3.32 -5.39 -4.39
C LEU A 59 2.30 -5.16 -3.28
N HIS A 60 1.04 -5.07 -3.65
CA HIS A 60 -0.09 -5.12 -2.72
C HIS A 60 -0.61 -6.56 -2.62
N ILE A 61 -0.60 -7.12 -1.42
CA ILE A 61 -1.15 -8.47 -1.14
C ILE A 61 -2.68 -8.40 -1.27
N GLU A 62 -3.31 -9.57 -1.43
CA GLU A 62 -4.77 -9.69 -1.51
C GLU A 62 -5.46 -9.05 -0.31
N GLU A 63 -6.55 -8.31 -0.55
CA GLU A 63 -7.31 -7.61 0.49
C GLU A 63 -7.90 -8.57 1.54
N GLU A 64 -8.21 -9.81 1.14
CA GLU A 64 -8.74 -10.84 2.04
C GLU A 64 -7.65 -11.56 2.85
N CYS A 65 -6.37 -11.24 2.64
CA CYS A 65 -5.25 -11.89 3.31
C CYS A 65 -5.36 -11.74 4.83
N ASN A 66 -5.56 -12.87 5.53
CA ASN A 66 -5.74 -12.89 6.97
C ASN A 66 -4.80 -13.90 7.64
N PRO A 67 -3.53 -13.54 7.87
CA PRO A 67 -2.54 -14.41 8.53
C PRO A 67 -2.79 -14.58 10.03
N PHE A 68 -3.89 -14.04 10.56
CA PHE A 68 -4.29 -14.16 11.98
C PHE A 68 -5.55 -15.01 12.16
N ALA A 69 -6.08 -15.63 11.10
CA ALA A 69 -7.29 -16.43 11.16
C ALA A 69 -7.19 -17.52 12.24
N PHE A 70 -8.27 -17.70 13.06
CA PHE A 70 -8.30 -18.75 14.08
C PHE A 70 -8.31 -20.17 13.49
N ASN A 71 -8.84 -20.33 12.26
CA ASN A 71 -8.68 -21.57 11.52
C ASN A 71 -7.23 -21.72 11.05
N ARG A 72 -6.50 -22.61 11.70
CA ARG A 72 -5.06 -22.82 11.45
C ARG A 72 -4.75 -23.12 9.99
N ARG A 73 -5.56 -23.94 9.29
CA ARG A 73 -5.30 -24.29 7.89
C ARG A 73 -5.40 -23.07 6.97
N VAL A 74 -6.38 -22.22 7.23
CA VAL A 74 -6.56 -20.95 6.46
C VAL A 74 -5.42 -19.98 6.79
N ARG A 75 -5.08 -19.84 8.06
CA ARG A 75 -3.96 -19.03 8.52
C ARG A 75 -2.64 -19.44 7.87
N ASP A 76 -2.33 -20.76 7.90
CA ASP A 76 -1.08 -21.28 7.35
C ASP A 76 -1.00 -21.03 5.82
N ALA A 77 -2.13 -21.11 5.09
CA ALA A 77 -2.20 -20.78 3.68
C ALA A 77 -1.91 -19.27 3.44
N TRP A 78 -2.50 -18.39 4.24
CA TRP A 78 -2.22 -16.96 4.15
C TRP A 78 -0.78 -16.60 4.53
N LEU A 79 -0.21 -17.26 5.54
CA LEU A 79 1.21 -17.08 5.86
C LEU A 79 2.11 -17.46 4.68
N GLU A 80 1.78 -18.55 3.96
CA GLU A 80 2.55 -18.93 2.76
C GLU A 80 2.38 -17.92 1.63
N THR A 81 1.19 -17.34 1.45
CA THR A 81 0.97 -16.23 0.50
C THR A 81 1.89 -15.04 0.82
N VAL A 82 1.95 -14.63 2.08
CA VAL A 82 2.84 -13.53 2.51
C VAL A 82 4.31 -13.88 2.28
N ARG A 83 4.74 -15.10 2.60
CA ARG A 83 6.11 -15.56 2.32
C ARG A 83 6.46 -15.47 0.84
N ASN A 84 5.56 -15.93 -0.03
CA ASN A 84 5.79 -15.91 -1.47
C ASN A 84 5.85 -14.47 -2.02
N ALA A 85 5.02 -13.57 -1.51
CA ALA A 85 5.07 -12.15 -1.84
C ALA A 85 6.43 -11.51 -1.43
N ILE A 86 6.91 -11.80 -0.22
CA ILE A 86 8.21 -11.31 0.26
C ILE A 86 9.37 -11.90 -0.55
N ARG A 87 9.35 -13.20 -0.86
CA ARG A 87 10.37 -13.85 -1.69
C ARG A 87 10.44 -13.22 -3.08
N LEU A 88 9.30 -13.03 -3.72
CA LEU A 88 9.24 -12.34 -5.01
C LEU A 88 9.80 -10.92 -4.90
N ALA A 89 9.39 -10.16 -3.88
CA ALA A 89 9.88 -8.80 -3.66
C ALA A 89 11.42 -8.76 -3.50
N ARG A 90 11.99 -9.71 -2.78
CA ARG A 90 13.46 -9.86 -2.65
C ARG A 90 14.14 -10.17 -3.96
N GLU A 91 13.58 -11.08 -4.77
CA GLU A 91 14.16 -11.51 -6.05
C GLU A 91 14.19 -10.41 -7.09
N VAL A 92 13.21 -9.48 -7.07
CA VAL A 92 13.14 -8.38 -8.05
C VAL A 92 13.43 -7.00 -7.44
N ASN A 93 13.93 -6.97 -6.20
CA ASN A 93 14.26 -5.74 -5.46
C ASN A 93 13.09 -4.78 -5.31
N MET A 94 11.89 -5.28 -5.05
CA MET A 94 10.76 -4.45 -4.63
C MET A 94 11.03 -3.94 -3.21
N PRO A 95 11.01 -2.63 -2.95
CA PRO A 95 11.28 -2.13 -1.60
C PRO A 95 10.13 -2.34 -0.63
N ILE A 96 8.89 -2.49 -1.14
CA ILE A 96 7.67 -2.52 -0.35
C ILE A 96 6.76 -3.64 -0.81
N VAL A 97 6.28 -4.40 0.17
CA VAL A 97 5.09 -5.24 0.10
C VAL A 97 4.05 -4.58 0.99
N ASN A 98 2.87 -4.27 0.45
CA ASN A 98 1.79 -3.60 1.16
C ASN A 98 0.67 -4.57 1.51
N MET A 99 0.03 -4.41 2.65
CA MET A 99 -1.16 -5.17 3.04
C MET A 99 -2.09 -4.39 3.96
N HIS A 100 -3.38 -4.68 3.86
CA HIS A 100 -4.33 -4.28 4.88
C HIS A 100 -4.17 -5.12 6.15
N LEU A 101 -4.33 -4.52 7.33
CA LEU A 101 -4.48 -5.30 8.54
C LEU A 101 -5.93 -5.79 8.64
N PRO A 102 -6.17 -7.11 8.66
CA PRO A 102 -7.54 -7.61 8.74
C PRO A 102 -8.16 -7.30 10.11
N LYS A 103 -9.25 -6.53 10.10
CA LYS A 103 -10.04 -6.19 11.29
C LYS A 103 -10.63 -7.41 11.99
N GLY A 104 -10.74 -8.53 11.29
CA GLY A 104 -11.32 -9.77 11.77
C GLY A 104 -12.86 -9.75 11.77
N ILE A 105 -13.42 -10.86 12.21
CA ILE A 105 -14.87 -11.05 12.27
C ILE A 105 -15.42 -10.40 13.54
N TYR A 106 -16.59 -9.76 13.44
CA TYR A 106 -17.36 -9.34 14.59
C TYR A 106 -18.72 -10.07 14.66
N ILE A 107 -19.21 -10.25 15.88
CA ILE A 107 -20.54 -10.77 16.15
C ILE A 107 -21.42 -9.60 16.60
N THR A 108 -22.53 -9.40 15.92
CA THR A 108 -23.52 -8.39 16.30
C THR A 108 -24.45 -8.97 17.38
N LEU A 109 -24.36 -8.42 18.58
CA LEU A 109 -25.29 -8.65 19.68
C LEU A 109 -26.39 -7.57 19.63
N PRO A 110 -27.50 -7.72 20.40
CA PRO A 110 -28.58 -6.75 20.37
C PRO A 110 -28.17 -5.30 20.68
N ASP A 111 -27.15 -5.11 21.51
CA ASP A 111 -26.69 -3.84 22.05
C ASP A 111 -25.26 -3.43 21.63
N GLN A 112 -24.49 -4.35 21.04
CA GLN A 112 -23.10 -4.09 20.68
C GLN A 112 -22.55 -4.97 19.56
N ARG A 113 -21.41 -4.57 18.98
CA ARG A 113 -20.57 -5.43 18.15
C ARG A 113 -19.36 -5.90 18.95
N VAL A 114 -19.06 -7.20 18.86
CA VAL A 114 -17.92 -7.81 19.55
C VAL A 114 -16.96 -8.35 18.51
N PHE A 115 -15.79 -7.73 18.36
CA PHE A 115 -14.72 -8.24 17.49
C PHE A 115 -14.08 -9.47 18.12
N LEU A 116 -13.96 -10.54 17.34
CA LEU A 116 -13.41 -11.80 17.84
C LEU A 116 -11.93 -11.67 18.22
N TYR A 117 -11.15 -10.86 17.51
CA TYR A 117 -9.74 -10.61 17.86
C TYR A 117 -9.60 -9.87 19.20
N GLN A 118 -10.52 -8.95 19.50
CA GLN A 118 -10.56 -8.31 20.81
C GLN A 118 -11.01 -9.28 21.91
N LYS A 119 -12.02 -10.10 21.62
CA LYS A 119 -12.57 -11.07 22.59
C LYS A 119 -11.57 -12.19 22.93
N TYR A 120 -10.82 -12.64 21.95
CA TYR A 120 -9.82 -13.71 22.07
C TYR A 120 -8.40 -13.14 21.87
N ALA A 121 -8.10 -12.10 22.63
CA ALA A 121 -6.86 -11.32 22.47
C ALA A 121 -5.58 -12.16 22.60
N GLU A 122 -5.54 -13.14 23.50
CA GLU A 122 -4.39 -14.04 23.69
C GLU A 122 -4.09 -14.85 22.41
N ALA A 123 -5.11 -15.51 21.85
CA ALA A 123 -4.95 -16.30 20.63
C ALA A 123 -4.62 -15.42 19.41
N TYR A 124 -5.15 -14.19 19.37
CA TYR A 124 -4.79 -13.21 18.35
C TYR A 124 -3.34 -12.76 18.48
N GLN A 125 -2.89 -12.46 19.71
CA GLN A 125 -1.50 -12.06 19.99
C GLN A 125 -0.50 -13.17 19.65
N GLU A 126 -0.81 -14.44 19.94
CA GLU A 126 0.03 -15.57 19.54
C GLU A 126 0.18 -15.63 18.00
N ALA A 127 -0.92 -15.49 17.26
CA ALA A 127 -0.89 -15.49 15.81
C ALA A 127 -0.11 -14.29 15.25
N LEU A 128 -0.26 -13.11 15.86
CA LEU A 128 0.44 -11.88 15.47
C LEU A 128 1.96 -12.00 15.67
N LEU A 129 2.40 -12.55 16.80
CA LEU A 129 3.84 -12.77 17.07
C LEU A 129 4.44 -13.82 16.12
N ALA A 130 3.70 -14.90 15.83
CA ALA A 130 4.12 -15.88 14.84
C ALA A 130 4.23 -15.29 13.43
N PHE A 131 3.29 -14.43 13.05
CA PHE A 131 3.33 -13.68 11.78
C PHE A 131 4.55 -12.75 11.74
N ARG A 132 4.77 -11.94 12.80
CA ARG A 132 5.93 -11.04 12.88
C ARG A 132 7.24 -11.82 12.70
N GLN A 133 7.42 -12.90 13.45
CA GLN A 133 8.61 -13.76 13.31
C GLN A 133 8.77 -14.29 11.89
N THR A 134 7.69 -14.78 11.28
CA THR A 134 7.72 -15.26 9.88
C THR A 134 8.20 -14.20 8.92
N VAL A 135 7.68 -12.97 9.05
CA VAL A 135 8.05 -11.83 8.18
C VAL A 135 9.50 -11.40 8.41
N GLU A 136 9.95 -11.35 9.68
CA GLU A 136 11.34 -11.06 10.04
C GLU A 136 12.32 -12.06 9.38
N GLU A 137 12.00 -13.36 9.48
CA GLU A 137 12.81 -14.44 8.89
C GLU A 137 12.86 -14.34 7.35
N GLU A 138 11.71 -14.11 6.71
CA GLU A 138 11.64 -14.04 5.24
C GLU A 138 12.27 -12.75 4.68
N ILE A 139 12.13 -11.62 5.35
CA ILE A 139 12.74 -10.35 4.92
C ILE A 139 14.25 -10.36 5.17
N GLY A 140 14.68 -10.76 6.34
CA GLY A 140 16.10 -10.74 6.73
C GLY A 140 16.73 -9.37 6.43
N ASP A 141 17.93 -9.38 5.86
CA ASP A 141 18.70 -8.17 5.52
C ASP A 141 18.44 -7.65 4.09
N SER A 142 17.36 -8.07 3.43
CA SER A 142 17.08 -7.73 2.02
C SER A 142 16.76 -6.25 1.78
N GLY A 143 16.37 -5.53 2.81
CA GLY A 143 15.89 -4.15 2.67
C GLY A 143 14.41 -4.01 2.32
N VAL A 144 13.71 -5.10 2.00
CA VAL A 144 12.24 -5.11 1.81
C VAL A 144 11.55 -4.67 3.10
N ARG A 145 10.40 -4.02 2.98
CA ARG A 145 9.52 -3.68 4.10
C ARG A 145 8.11 -4.20 3.84
N LEU A 146 7.49 -4.77 4.87
CA LEU A 146 6.06 -5.04 4.87
C LEU A 146 5.34 -3.85 5.50
N CYS A 147 4.56 -3.12 4.71
CA CYS A 147 3.83 -1.94 5.15
C CYS A 147 2.37 -2.29 5.45
N ILE A 148 1.87 -1.76 6.56
CA ILE A 148 0.47 -1.94 6.97
C ILE A 148 -0.31 -0.69 6.59
N GLU A 149 -1.41 -0.89 5.88
CA GLU A 149 -2.27 0.16 5.35
C GLU A 149 -3.53 0.35 6.19
N ASN A 150 -3.98 1.61 6.32
CA ASN A 150 -5.29 1.94 6.86
C ASN A 150 -6.40 1.69 5.84
N THR A 151 -7.57 1.30 6.36
CA THR A 151 -8.78 1.12 5.56
C THR A 151 -9.90 2.08 6.03
N ASP A 152 -10.75 1.66 6.94
CA ASP A 152 -11.91 2.41 7.44
C ASP A 152 -11.74 2.88 8.91
N GLY A 153 -10.54 3.33 9.24
CA GLY A 153 -10.10 3.65 10.60
C GLY A 153 -9.67 2.40 11.37
N PHE A 154 -8.87 2.61 12.41
CA PHE A 154 -8.35 1.51 13.23
C PHE A 154 -9.19 1.30 14.49
N ALA A 155 -9.65 0.07 14.73
CA ALA A 155 -10.16 -0.32 16.04
C ALA A 155 -9.02 -0.47 17.06
N PRO A 156 -9.27 -0.40 18.37
CA PRO A 156 -8.22 -0.48 19.39
C PRO A 156 -7.34 -1.73 19.30
N HIS A 157 -7.89 -2.87 18.92
CA HIS A 157 -7.11 -4.10 18.75
C HIS A 157 -6.20 -4.08 17.52
N GLU A 158 -6.59 -3.34 16.47
CA GLU A 158 -5.75 -3.11 15.29
C GLU A 158 -4.58 -2.19 15.62
N LEU A 159 -4.81 -1.09 16.35
CA LEU A 159 -3.74 -0.21 16.82
C LEU A 159 -2.71 -0.97 17.64
N ASN A 160 -3.14 -1.80 18.59
CA ASN A 160 -2.25 -2.61 19.41
C ASN A 160 -1.47 -3.63 18.57
N ALA A 161 -2.10 -4.21 17.54
CA ALA A 161 -1.44 -5.13 16.63
C ALA A 161 -0.36 -4.42 15.80
N ILE A 162 -0.67 -3.25 15.24
CA ILE A 162 0.30 -2.46 14.47
C ILE A 162 1.47 -2.04 15.37
N GLU A 163 1.22 -1.56 16.59
CA GLU A 163 2.30 -1.26 17.56
C GLU A 163 3.22 -2.48 17.77
N THR A 164 2.64 -3.67 17.96
CA THR A 164 3.41 -4.91 18.13
C THR A 164 4.25 -5.23 16.89
N LEU A 165 3.72 -5.02 15.67
CA LEU A 165 4.47 -5.23 14.44
C LEU A 165 5.61 -4.21 14.27
N LEU A 166 5.34 -2.93 14.60
CA LEU A 166 6.31 -1.84 14.49
C LEU A 166 7.48 -1.94 15.49
N GLU A 167 7.43 -2.81 16.50
CA GLU A 167 8.62 -3.13 17.30
C GLU A 167 9.74 -3.71 16.43
N SER A 168 9.40 -4.29 15.28
CA SER A 168 10.38 -4.79 14.31
C SER A 168 10.64 -3.78 13.19
N PRO A 169 11.90 -3.56 12.80
CA PRO A 169 12.25 -2.60 11.75
C PRO A 169 11.83 -3.04 10.34
N VAL A 170 11.45 -4.30 10.13
CA VAL A 170 11.02 -4.80 8.83
C VAL A 170 9.60 -4.38 8.47
N PHE A 171 8.83 -3.89 9.46
CA PHE A 171 7.48 -3.35 9.23
C PHE A 171 7.50 -1.84 9.04
N GLY A 172 6.64 -1.35 8.19
CA GLY A 172 6.37 0.05 7.94
C GLY A 172 4.87 0.34 7.88
N LEU A 173 4.55 1.57 7.52
CA LEU A 173 3.18 2.05 7.37
C LEU A 173 2.95 2.55 5.95
N THR A 174 1.77 2.25 5.44
CA THR A 174 1.19 2.87 4.25
C THR A 174 0.02 3.74 4.70
N LEU A 175 0.02 5.02 4.33
CA LEU A 175 -1.12 5.91 4.53
C LEU A 175 -1.92 6.01 3.23
N ASP A 176 -3.13 5.45 3.22
CA ASP A 176 -4.13 5.82 2.22
C ASP A 176 -4.87 7.06 2.70
N ILE A 177 -4.67 8.17 1.96
CA ILE A 177 -5.20 9.48 2.36
C ILE A 177 -6.70 9.62 2.15
N GLY A 178 -7.28 8.88 1.22
CA GLY A 178 -8.72 8.90 0.98
C GLY A 178 -9.47 8.02 1.96
N HIS A 179 -8.94 6.86 2.33
CA HIS A 179 -9.47 6.03 3.42
C HIS A 179 -9.46 6.80 4.73
N SER A 180 -8.34 7.48 5.04
CA SER A 180 -8.23 8.36 6.21
C SER A 180 -9.28 9.48 6.18
N HIS A 181 -9.44 10.15 5.02
CA HIS A 181 -10.45 11.19 4.85
C HIS A 181 -11.88 10.66 5.07
N GLY A 182 -12.17 9.46 4.57
CA GLY A 182 -13.48 8.81 4.71
C GLY A 182 -13.91 8.50 6.16
N VAL A 183 -12.97 8.58 7.10
CA VAL A 183 -13.17 8.42 8.56
C VAL A 183 -12.76 9.66 9.35
N ASP A 184 -12.92 10.85 8.75
CA ASP A 184 -12.62 12.14 9.38
C ASP A 184 -11.17 12.25 9.89
N ASN A 185 -10.23 11.57 9.24
CA ASN A 185 -8.80 11.53 9.58
C ASN A 185 -8.51 11.03 11.02
N MET A 186 -9.36 10.16 11.56
CA MET A 186 -9.21 9.63 12.93
C MET A 186 -7.92 8.84 13.17
N ASP A 187 -7.31 8.31 12.11
CA ASP A 187 -6.08 7.53 12.12
C ASP A 187 -4.81 8.41 12.05
N ILE A 188 -4.93 9.66 11.61
CA ILE A 188 -3.77 10.57 11.43
C ILE A 188 -2.92 10.73 12.69
N PRO A 189 -3.46 10.90 13.91
CA PRO A 189 -2.63 10.99 15.11
C PRO A 189 -1.73 9.77 15.35
N PHE A 190 -2.17 8.58 14.92
CA PHE A 190 -1.36 7.37 14.97
C PHE A 190 -0.20 7.43 13.98
N TYR A 191 -0.45 7.86 12.74
CA TYR A 191 0.60 8.04 11.74
C TYR A 191 1.59 9.14 12.11
N GLU A 192 1.14 10.23 12.73
CA GLU A 192 2.02 11.28 13.24
C GLU A 192 2.96 10.77 14.34
N LYS A 193 2.45 9.94 15.25
CA LYS A 193 3.25 9.28 16.30
C LYS A 193 4.34 8.39 15.71
N HIS A 194 4.08 7.76 14.57
CA HIS A 194 4.98 6.82 13.89
C HIS A 194 5.46 7.35 12.54
N ALA A 195 5.68 8.66 12.43
CA ALA A 195 6.04 9.31 11.16
C ALA A 195 7.35 8.80 10.54
N ASP A 196 8.26 8.29 11.36
CA ASP A 196 9.51 7.64 10.96
C ASP A 196 9.30 6.26 10.32
N ARG A 197 8.09 5.70 10.43
CA ARG A 197 7.70 4.41 9.86
C ARG A 197 6.80 4.56 8.63
N LEU A 198 6.41 5.77 8.25
CA LEU A 198 5.66 6.04 7.02
C LEU A 198 6.58 5.88 5.81
N MET A 199 6.41 4.82 5.05
CA MET A 199 7.26 4.43 3.92
C MET A 199 6.53 4.45 2.58
N HIS A 200 5.21 4.39 2.62
CA HIS A 200 4.35 4.30 1.46
C HIS A 200 3.10 5.15 1.66
N MET A 201 2.50 5.60 0.55
CA MET A 201 1.26 6.39 0.58
C MET A 201 0.44 6.06 -0.65
N HIS A 202 -0.86 5.86 -0.46
CA HIS A 202 -1.82 5.88 -1.56
C HIS A 202 -2.41 7.27 -1.65
N GLY A 203 -2.13 7.94 -2.77
CA GLY A 203 -2.48 9.32 -3.04
C GLY A 203 -3.60 9.40 -4.07
N HIS A 204 -4.76 9.83 -3.65
CA HIS A 204 -5.90 10.15 -4.50
C HIS A 204 -6.75 11.21 -3.79
N ASP A 205 -7.74 11.78 -4.47
CA ASP A 205 -8.63 12.71 -3.83
C ASP A 205 -9.91 12.03 -3.35
N ALA A 206 -10.63 12.67 -2.44
CA ALA A 206 -11.91 12.21 -1.94
C ALA A 206 -12.85 13.38 -1.64
N LEU A 207 -14.16 13.10 -1.74
CA LEU A 207 -15.24 14.01 -1.35
C LEU A 207 -16.20 13.27 -0.41
N GLY A 208 -16.17 13.59 0.87
CA GLY A 208 -16.82 12.82 1.91
C GLY A 208 -16.30 11.37 1.88
N ARG A 209 -17.21 10.41 1.69
CA ARG A 209 -16.86 8.97 1.61
C ARG A 209 -16.55 8.47 0.20
N LYS A 210 -16.66 9.30 -0.83
CA LYS A 210 -16.33 8.95 -2.20
C LYS A 210 -14.85 9.17 -2.41
N ASN A 211 -14.08 8.10 -2.46
CA ASN A 211 -12.62 8.07 -2.61
C ASN A 211 -12.17 7.69 -4.04
N HIS A 212 -10.86 7.55 -4.24
CA HIS A 212 -10.18 7.26 -5.51
C HIS A 212 -10.51 8.24 -6.64
N LEU A 213 -10.80 9.50 -6.29
CA LEU A 213 -11.00 10.57 -7.25
C LEU A 213 -9.65 11.04 -7.82
N ALA A 214 -9.68 11.62 -9.01
CA ALA A 214 -8.50 12.29 -9.55
C ALA A 214 -8.09 13.46 -8.64
N LEU A 215 -6.80 13.75 -8.56
CA LEU A 215 -6.28 14.85 -7.75
C LEU A 215 -6.97 16.18 -8.13
N GLY A 216 -7.55 16.86 -7.15
CA GLY A 216 -8.28 18.11 -7.29
C GLY A 216 -9.76 17.97 -7.66
N ASP A 217 -10.31 16.75 -7.64
CA ASP A 217 -11.74 16.50 -7.79
C ASP A 217 -12.46 16.30 -6.44
N GLY A 218 -11.74 16.40 -5.34
CA GLY A 218 -12.24 16.26 -3.97
C GLY A 218 -11.87 17.43 -3.08
N GLU A 219 -11.65 17.15 -1.80
CA GLU A 219 -11.46 18.17 -0.76
C GLU A 219 -10.26 17.89 0.17
N ILE A 220 -9.43 16.87 -0.15
CA ILE A 220 -8.25 16.55 0.65
C ILE A 220 -7.18 17.65 0.51
N ASP A 221 -6.51 18.00 1.60
CA ASP A 221 -5.28 18.81 1.55
C ASP A 221 -4.12 18.01 0.93
N LEU A 222 -4.19 17.81 -0.40
CA LEU A 222 -3.21 17.04 -1.17
C LEU A 222 -1.80 17.60 -1.00
N LYS A 223 -1.67 18.93 -0.94
CA LYS A 223 -0.35 19.57 -0.75
C LYS A 223 0.26 19.17 0.59
N GLY A 224 -0.50 19.27 1.66
CA GLY A 224 -0.04 18.88 3.00
C GLY A 224 0.32 17.40 3.08
N ARG A 225 -0.47 16.51 2.43
CA ARG A 225 -0.20 15.07 2.38
C ARG A 225 1.06 14.73 1.60
N PHE A 226 1.27 15.30 0.42
CA PHE A 226 2.49 15.06 -0.36
C PHE A 226 3.73 15.71 0.27
N ASP A 227 3.60 16.85 0.93
CA ASP A 227 4.66 17.42 1.75
C ASP A 227 5.05 16.49 2.92
N TRP A 228 4.08 15.77 3.49
CA TRP A 228 4.38 14.76 4.51
C TRP A 228 5.11 13.56 3.92
N ALA A 229 4.59 12.96 2.83
CA ALA A 229 5.26 11.86 2.13
C ALA A 229 6.71 12.22 1.79
N ARG A 230 6.94 13.44 1.30
CA ARG A 230 8.29 13.94 0.97
C ARG A 230 9.20 14.00 2.18
N ARG A 231 8.73 14.51 3.32
CA ARG A 231 9.53 14.58 4.57
C ARG A 231 9.85 13.20 5.12
N SER A 232 8.94 12.24 5.01
CA SER A 232 9.14 10.85 5.45
C SER A 232 9.95 10.02 4.47
N GLY A 233 10.17 10.50 3.23
CA GLY A 233 10.77 9.71 2.17
C GLY A 233 9.85 8.63 1.61
N ALA A 234 8.55 8.72 1.87
CA ALA A 234 7.56 7.75 1.41
C ALA A 234 7.38 7.82 -0.10
N ARG A 235 7.17 6.65 -0.72
CA ARG A 235 6.76 6.52 -2.13
C ARG A 235 5.25 6.73 -2.22
N VAL A 236 4.77 7.29 -3.33
CA VAL A 236 3.35 7.61 -3.51
C VAL A 236 2.79 6.88 -4.73
N VAL A 237 1.79 6.04 -4.53
CA VAL A 237 0.95 5.48 -5.61
C VAL A 237 -0.18 6.47 -5.88
N LEU A 238 -0.35 6.92 -7.12
CA LEU A 238 -1.54 7.67 -7.52
C LEU A 238 -2.71 6.70 -7.73
N GLU A 239 -3.38 6.37 -6.63
CA GLU A 239 -4.35 5.27 -6.59
C GLU A 239 -5.73 5.67 -7.08
N THR A 240 -5.82 5.98 -8.36
CA THR A 240 -7.11 6.12 -9.06
C THR A 240 -7.51 4.79 -9.71
N LYS A 241 -8.80 4.61 -10.04
CA LYS A 241 -9.30 3.32 -10.53
C LYS A 241 -9.48 3.28 -12.06
N THR A 242 -9.17 4.38 -12.77
CA THR A 242 -9.26 4.46 -14.24
C THR A 242 -8.06 5.17 -14.85
N ILE A 243 -7.73 4.85 -16.09
CA ILE A 243 -6.67 5.53 -16.86
C ILE A 243 -6.95 7.04 -16.97
N ALA A 244 -8.18 7.43 -17.24
CA ALA A 244 -8.56 8.84 -17.38
C ALA A 244 -8.35 9.63 -16.08
N ALA A 245 -8.69 9.06 -14.92
CA ALA A 245 -8.45 9.69 -13.62
C ALA A 245 -6.96 9.75 -13.29
N LEU A 246 -6.19 8.71 -13.65
CA LEU A 246 -4.75 8.69 -13.48
C LEU A 246 -4.06 9.77 -14.33
N GLU A 247 -4.40 9.88 -15.62
CA GLU A 247 -3.87 10.91 -16.52
C GLU A 247 -4.19 12.33 -16.02
N THR A 248 -5.42 12.52 -15.52
CA THR A 248 -5.83 13.79 -14.90
C THR A 248 -4.98 14.08 -13.65
N SER A 249 -4.76 13.07 -12.80
CA SER A 249 -3.96 13.20 -11.58
C SER A 249 -2.51 13.55 -11.89
N VAL A 250 -1.90 12.85 -12.84
CA VAL A 250 -0.52 13.14 -13.29
C VAL A 250 -0.41 14.56 -13.84
N GLY A 251 -1.37 15.01 -14.65
CA GLY A 251 -1.39 16.37 -15.19
C GLY A 251 -1.52 17.45 -14.12
N ARG A 252 -2.22 17.16 -13.02
CA ARG A 252 -2.43 18.09 -11.89
C ARG A 252 -1.36 18.00 -10.81
N LEU A 253 -0.59 16.91 -10.77
CA LEU A 253 0.42 16.67 -9.74
C LEU A 253 1.37 17.85 -9.49
N PRO A 254 1.88 18.57 -10.52
CA PRO A 254 2.75 19.72 -10.31
C PRO A 254 2.12 20.85 -9.46
N LEU A 255 0.79 20.93 -9.37
CA LEU A 255 0.09 21.95 -8.57
C LEU A 255 0.32 21.73 -7.05
N TYR A 256 0.59 20.50 -6.65
CA TYR A 256 0.73 20.09 -5.25
C TYR A 256 2.19 19.90 -4.82
N LEU A 257 3.14 20.03 -5.76
CA LEU A 257 4.56 19.85 -5.48
C LEU A 257 5.28 21.21 -5.34
N PRO A 258 6.40 21.26 -4.57
CA PRO A 258 7.23 22.46 -4.49
C PRO A 258 7.83 22.81 -5.86
N GLU A 259 8.09 24.10 -6.10
CA GLU A 259 8.61 24.59 -7.39
C GLU A 259 9.91 23.91 -7.83
N THR A 260 10.73 23.48 -6.88
CA THR A 260 11.98 22.78 -7.15
C THR A 260 11.77 21.40 -7.81
N GLU A 261 10.64 20.76 -7.59
CA GLU A 261 10.30 19.45 -8.17
C GLU A 261 9.46 19.58 -9.46
N ARG A 262 8.80 20.71 -9.68
CA ARG A 262 7.99 20.96 -10.90
C ARG A 262 8.79 20.93 -12.20
N LYS A 263 10.06 21.36 -12.16
CA LYS A 263 10.94 21.49 -13.34
C LYS A 263 11.43 20.16 -13.90
N VAL A 264 11.37 19.07 -13.15
CA VAL A 264 11.83 17.76 -13.63
C VAL A 264 10.83 17.14 -14.63
N SER A 265 9.54 17.55 -14.58
CA SER A 265 8.51 17.05 -15.47
C SER A 265 8.45 17.75 -16.87
N GLU A 266 9.14 18.88 -17.03
CA GLU A 266 9.08 19.71 -18.24
C GLU A 266 10.23 19.51 -19.24
N THR A 267 11.21 18.67 -18.95
CA THR A 267 12.32 18.45 -19.89
C THR A 267 11.84 17.59 -21.07
N PRO A 268 11.74 18.14 -22.30
CA PRO A 268 11.34 17.36 -23.45
C PRO A 268 12.43 16.31 -23.72
N CYS A 269 12.00 15.08 -23.95
CA CYS A 269 12.85 14.02 -24.48
C CYS A 269 13.33 14.47 -25.85
N ASN A 270 14.57 14.95 -25.97
CA ASN A 270 15.19 15.18 -27.26
C ASN A 270 15.37 13.82 -27.93
N SER A 271 14.70 13.69 -29.06
CA SER A 271 14.68 12.62 -30.06
C SER A 271 16.00 11.87 -30.23
#